data_29f0a4e17a9d7fdfde08c5fc846d11b1
#
_entry.id   29f0a4e17a9d7fdfde08c5fc846d11b1
#
_cell.length_a   1.000
_cell.length_b   1.000
_cell.length_c   1.000
_cell.angle_alpha   90.00
_cell.angle_beta   90.00
_cell.angle_gamma   90.00
#
_symmetry.space_group_name_H-M   'P 1'
#
loop_
_entity.id
_entity.type
_entity.pdbx_description
1 polymer ?
#
loop_
_entity_poly.entity_id
_entity_poly.type
_entity_poly.pdbx_seq_one_letter_code
_entity_poly.pdbx_strand_id
1 'polypeptide(L)'
;SNTILHMRILGLLLLLAMGLAACRDKGPKTEVVYATDPNVMKVGSKDSAAVKTLVTMFMDRMKSGHPDSALMLLRTAKPDCEPQGLNREGFIEFMKTYRQFPVANYTLEYIKFKNPNNNEIKCRILTSDNTKLNWYFKPVRYLGRWSLCLKDKVDDPLE
;
A
#
# COMPACT_ATOMS: atom_id res chain seq x y z
N SER A 1 11.72 53.24 25.93
CA SER A 1 11.23 52.72 24.64
C SER A 1 11.94 51.44 24.18
N ASN A 2 13.19 51.20 24.56
CA ASN A 2 13.90 49.96 24.18
C ASN A 2 13.36 48.71 24.89
N THR A 3 12.84 48.82 26.10
CA THR A 3 12.24 47.71 26.86
C THR A 3 10.99 47.15 26.22
N ILE A 4 10.16 47.98 25.59
CA ILE A 4 8.92 47.56 24.91
C ILE A 4 9.25 46.85 23.60
N LEU A 5 10.32 47.24 22.90
CA LEU A 5 10.79 46.63 21.68
C LEU A 5 11.34 45.21 21.93
N HIS A 6 12.13 45.04 23.01
CA HIS A 6 12.64 43.74 23.41
C HIS A 6 11.55 42.75 23.84
N MET A 7 10.50 43.22 24.54
CA MET A 7 9.37 42.40 24.91
C MET A 7 8.55 41.92 23.68
N ARG A 8 8.43 42.78 22.66
CA ARG A 8 7.70 42.40 21.41
C ARG A 8 8.49 41.39 20.59
N ILE A 9 9.82 41.49 20.52
CA ILE A 9 10.69 40.56 19.82
C ILE A 9 10.72 39.19 20.55
N LEU A 10 10.76 39.19 21.88
CA LEU A 10 10.72 37.97 22.68
C LEU A 10 9.39 37.25 22.56
N GLY A 11 8.27 37.98 22.53
CA GLY A 11 6.94 37.39 22.30
C GLY A 11 6.78 36.81 20.91
N LEU A 12 7.38 37.43 19.90
CA LEU A 12 7.32 36.94 18.52
C LEU A 12 8.18 35.68 18.34
N LEU A 13 9.35 35.61 19.00
CA LEU A 13 10.21 34.41 19.00
C LEU A 13 9.58 33.24 19.74
N LEU A 14 8.83 33.48 20.81
CA LEU A 14 8.11 32.42 21.54
C LEU A 14 6.95 31.85 20.73
N LEU A 15 6.26 32.67 19.95
CA LEU A 15 5.17 32.26 19.06
C LEU A 15 5.70 31.42 17.86
N LEU A 16 6.90 31.71 17.36
CA LEU A 16 7.52 30.91 16.31
C LEU A 16 7.98 29.55 16.79
N ALA A 17 8.36 29.40 18.06
CA ALA A 17 8.81 28.14 18.64
C ALA A 17 7.65 27.14 18.90
N MET A 18 6.42 27.64 19.07
CA MET A 18 5.23 26.78 19.25
C MET A 18 4.63 26.26 17.93
N GLY A 19 5.03 26.82 16.78
CA GLY A 19 4.49 26.44 15.47
C GLY A 19 5.13 25.19 14.85
N LEU A 20 6.22 24.66 15.40
CA LEU A 20 6.96 23.54 14.82
C LEU A 20 6.69 22.18 15.49
N ALA A 21 5.83 22.11 16.50
CA ALA A 21 5.52 20.88 17.23
C ALA A 21 4.22 20.18 16.74
N ALA A 22 3.51 20.74 15.79
CA ALA A 22 2.22 20.23 15.35
C ALA A 22 2.28 19.79 13.88
N CYS A 23 2.82 18.62 13.61
CA CYS A 23 2.46 17.76 12.45
C CYS A 23 3.38 16.53 12.43
N ARG A 24 3.34 15.74 13.48
CA ARG A 24 3.60 14.31 13.32
C ARG A 24 2.25 13.69 13.12
N ASP A 25 1.80 13.74 11.88
CA ASP A 25 0.66 12.97 11.44
C ASP A 25 1.05 11.49 11.60
N LYS A 26 0.62 10.90 12.71
CA LYS A 26 0.72 9.46 12.92
C LYS A 26 -0.44 8.85 12.13
N GLY A 27 -0.30 8.86 10.79
CA GLY A 27 -1.18 8.08 9.94
C GLY A 27 -1.18 6.62 10.39
N PRO A 28 -2.21 5.83 10.01
CA PRO A 28 -2.31 4.43 10.40
C PRO A 28 -1.02 3.71 9.97
N LYS A 29 -0.33 3.12 10.94
CA LYS A 29 0.91 2.38 10.68
C LYS A 29 0.54 1.07 10.00
N THR A 30 1.05 0.85 8.80
CA THR A 30 0.99 -0.44 8.14
C THR A 30 1.77 -1.46 8.96
N GLU A 31 1.13 -2.54 9.34
CA GLU A 31 1.78 -3.66 9.99
C GLU A 31 2.56 -4.46 8.95
N VAL A 32 3.83 -4.74 9.22
CA VAL A 32 4.65 -5.63 8.40
C VAL A 32 5.02 -6.84 9.23
N VAL A 33 4.57 -8.01 8.77
CA VAL A 33 4.82 -9.30 9.42
C VAL A 33 5.78 -10.12 8.57
N TYR A 34 6.87 -10.56 9.16
CA TYR A 34 7.86 -11.42 8.52
C TYR A 34 7.71 -12.87 8.97
N ALA A 35 8.02 -13.80 8.06
CA ALA A 35 8.11 -15.22 8.40
C ALA A 35 9.16 -15.44 9.49
N THR A 36 8.86 -16.31 10.44
CA THR A 36 9.75 -16.65 11.56
C THR A 36 10.82 -17.66 11.17
N ASP A 37 10.64 -18.40 10.07
CA ASP A 37 11.62 -19.36 9.56
C ASP A 37 12.61 -18.71 8.61
N PRO A 38 13.88 -18.51 9.01
CA PRO A 38 14.88 -17.86 8.18
C PRO A 38 15.30 -18.68 6.95
N ASN A 39 14.94 -19.98 6.88
CA ASN A 39 15.27 -20.84 5.75
C ASN A 39 14.28 -20.71 4.59
N VAL A 40 13.09 -20.17 4.85
CA VAL A 40 12.00 -20.08 3.86
C VAL A 40 12.17 -18.89 2.93
N MET A 41 12.46 -17.73 3.48
CA MET A 41 12.71 -16.52 2.69
C MET A 41 13.39 -15.43 3.54
N LYS A 42 14.51 -14.92 3.03
CA LYS A 42 15.11 -13.71 3.62
C LYS A 42 14.40 -12.48 3.09
N VAL A 43 13.64 -11.83 3.93
CA VAL A 43 12.95 -10.57 3.65
C VAL A 43 13.46 -9.50 4.59
N GLY A 44 13.96 -8.42 4.03
CA GLY A 44 14.45 -7.28 4.80
C GLY A 44 13.58 -6.03 4.64
N SER A 45 14.02 -4.95 5.27
CA SER A 45 13.34 -3.65 5.18
C SER A 45 13.22 -3.11 3.75
N LYS A 46 14.20 -3.43 2.88
CA LYS A 46 14.14 -3.05 1.45
C LYS A 46 13.02 -3.77 0.71
N ASP A 47 12.79 -5.03 1.03
CA ASP A 47 11.73 -5.83 0.42
C ASP A 47 10.36 -5.30 0.85
N SER A 48 10.17 -5.04 2.13
CA SER A 48 8.91 -4.47 2.62
C SER A 48 8.64 -3.08 2.05
N ALA A 49 9.66 -2.25 1.90
CA ALA A 49 9.54 -0.95 1.26
C ALA A 49 9.17 -1.06 -0.23
N ALA A 50 9.79 -2.00 -0.96
CA ALA A 50 9.49 -2.24 -2.37
C ALA A 50 8.04 -2.71 -2.57
N VAL A 51 7.57 -3.66 -1.77
CA VAL A 51 6.20 -4.16 -1.81
C VAL A 51 5.21 -3.07 -1.42
N LYS A 52 5.50 -2.30 -0.38
CA LYS A 52 4.68 -1.16 0.03
C LYS A 52 4.57 -0.12 -1.09
N THR A 53 5.65 0.18 -1.78
CA THR A 53 5.66 1.11 -2.92
C THR A 53 4.76 0.60 -4.05
N LEU A 54 4.84 -0.67 -4.41
CA LEU A 54 4.02 -1.27 -5.47
C LEU A 54 2.51 -1.16 -5.16
N VAL A 55 2.10 -1.59 -3.97
CA VAL A 55 0.68 -1.56 -3.60
C VAL A 55 0.16 -0.13 -3.43
N THR A 56 0.98 0.76 -2.90
CA THR A 56 0.62 2.17 -2.76
C THR A 56 0.45 2.85 -4.13
N MET A 57 1.37 2.62 -5.07
CA MET A 57 1.24 3.12 -6.43
C MET A 57 -0.04 2.60 -7.11
N PHE A 58 -0.33 1.31 -6.96
CA PHE A 58 -1.55 0.72 -7.49
C PHE A 58 -2.80 1.38 -6.91
N MET A 59 -2.89 1.45 -5.59
CA MET A 59 -4.05 2.01 -4.90
C MET A 59 -4.22 3.50 -5.12
N ASP A 60 -3.15 4.27 -5.19
CA ASP A 60 -3.20 5.71 -5.48
C ASP A 60 -3.71 5.98 -6.90
N ARG A 61 -3.33 5.18 -7.88
CA ARG A 61 -3.86 5.26 -9.25
C ARG A 61 -5.34 4.90 -9.29
N MET A 62 -5.76 3.89 -8.53
CA MET A 62 -7.19 3.54 -8.39
C MET A 62 -7.99 4.68 -7.77
N LYS A 63 -7.50 5.25 -6.67
CA LYS A 63 -8.12 6.38 -5.98
C LYS A 63 -8.19 7.64 -6.84
N SER A 64 -7.19 7.86 -7.68
CA SER A 64 -7.11 9.02 -8.60
C SER A 64 -7.98 8.88 -9.85
N GLY A 65 -8.70 7.76 -10.00
CA GLY A 65 -9.55 7.52 -11.17
C GLY A 65 -8.80 7.08 -12.42
N HIS A 66 -7.62 6.48 -12.26
CA HIS A 66 -6.80 5.91 -13.35
C HIS A 66 -6.64 4.39 -13.22
N PRO A 67 -7.76 3.63 -13.28
CA PRO A 67 -7.72 2.18 -13.09
C PRO A 67 -6.94 1.45 -14.19
N ASP A 68 -6.96 1.93 -15.41
CA ASP A 68 -6.17 1.39 -16.53
C ASP A 68 -4.67 1.45 -16.22
N SER A 69 -4.19 2.59 -15.76
CA SER A 69 -2.80 2.77 -15.33
C SER A 69 -2.44 1.91 -14.11
N ALA A 70 -3.37 1.74 -13.15
CA ALA A 70 -3.17 0.85 -12.01
C ALA A 70 -3.02 -0.62 -12.47
N LEU A 71 -3.86 -1.07 -13.39
CA LEU A 71 -3.84 -2.45 -13.88
C LEU A 71 -2.58 -2.83 -14.63
N MET A 72 -1.84 -1.85 -15.16
CA MET A 72 -0.52 -2.11 -15.76
C MET A 72 0.52 -2.56 -14.73
N LEU A 73 0.32 -2.27 -13.46
CA LEU A 73 1.19 -2.74 -12.37
C LEU A 73 0.83 -4.14 -11.89
N LEU A 74 -0.36 -4.63 -12.23
CA LEU A 74 -0.88 -5.89 -11.74
C LEU A 74 -0.41 -7.05 -12.61
N ARG A 75 -0.01 -8.14 -11.95
CA ARG A 75 0.48 -9.35 -12.59
C ARG A 75 -0.34 -10.56 -12.17
N THR A 76 -0.25 -11.62 -12.95
CA THR A 76 -0.78 -12.93 -12.59
C THR A 76 0.39 -13.82 -12.21
N ALA A 77 0.32 -14.40 -11.00
CA ALA A 77 1.34 -15.35 -10.54
C ALA A 77 1.14 -16.71 -11.21
N LYS A 78 2.25 -17.32 -11.63
CA LYS A 78 2.29 -18.71 -12.08
C LYS A 78 3.41 -19.43 -11.31
N PRO A 79 3.21 -20.70 -10.92
CA PRO A 79 4.24 -21.46 -10.24
C PRO A 79 5.53 -21.49 -11.08
N ASP A 80 6.67 -21.21 -10.43
CA ASP A 80 8.02 -21.28 -11.01
C ASP A 80 8.26 -20.47 -12.30
N CYS A 81 7.39 -19.49 -12.57
CA CYS A 81 7.47 -18.64 -13.74
C CYS A 81 7.48 -17.15 -13.35
N GLU A 82 7.99 -16.32 -14.24
CA GLU A 82 7.85 -14.88 -14.11
C GLU A 82 6.39 -14.47 -14.12
N PRO A 83 5.94 -13.64 -13.16
CA PRO A 83 4.58 -13.12 -13.16
C PRO A 83 4.28 -12.36 -14.45
N GLN A 84 3.16 -12.69 -15.07
CA GLN A 84 2.73 -12.13 -16.36
C GLN A 84 1.73 -10.98 -16.16
N GLY A 85 1.70 -10.02 -17.08
CA GLY A 85 0.65 -9.02 -17.14
C GLY A 85 -0.74 -9.65 -17.25
N LEU A 86 -1.78 -8.92 -16.85
CA LEU A 86 -3.16 -9.38 -17.02
C LEU A 86 -3.46 -9.63 -18.50
N ASN A 87 -4.16 -10.72 -18.77
CA ASN A 87 -4.73 -10.95 -20.09
C ASN A 87 -5.95 -10.02 -20.31
N ARG A 88 -6.47 -10.03 -21.55
CA ARG A 88 -7.61 -9.17 -21.92
C ARG A 88 -8.85 -9.42 -21.05
N GLU A 89 -9.16 -10.66 -20.78
CA GLU A 89 -10.32 -11.05 -19.97
C GLU A 89 -10.18 -10.56 -18.54
N GLY A 90 -9.02 -10.78 -17.92
CA GLY A 90 -8.71 -10.29 -16.58
C GLY A 90 -8.78 -8.77 -16.47
N PHE A 91 -8.28 -8.07 -17.48
CA PHE A 91 -8.36 -6.61 -17.55
C PHE A 91 -9.82 -6.12 -17.61
N ILE A 92 -10.62 -6.71 -18.49
CA ILE A 92 -12.03 -6.36 -18.66
C ILE A 92 -12.83 -6.63 -17.37
N GLU A 93 -12.62 -7.78 -16.74
CA GLU A 93 -13.31 -8.15 -15.52
C GLU A 93 -12.96 -7.21 -14.37
N PHE A 94 -11.68 -6.86 -14.22
CA PHE A 94 -11.25 -5.93 -13.20
C PHE A 94 -11.82 -4.52 -13.42
N MET A 95 -11.82 -4.04 -14.65
CA MET A 95 -12.41 -2.74 -14.99
C MET A 95 -13.91 -2.70 -14.70
N LYS A 96 -14.62 -3.81 -14.93
CA LYS A 96 -16.03 -3.95 -14.57
C LYS A 96 -16.23 -3.83 -13.05
N THR A 97 -15.41 -4.52 -12.27
CA THR A 97 -15.43 -4.44 -10.80
C THR A 97 -15.15 -3.03 -10.31
N TYR A 98 -14.15 -2.36 -10.88
CA TYR A 98 -13.83 -0.98 -10.53
C TYR A 98 -14.99 -0.01 -10.79
N ARG A 99 -15.67 -0.15 -11.93
CA ARG A 99 -16.83 0.69 -12.25
C ARG A 99 -17.98 0.49 -11.28
N GLN A 100 -18.13 -0.73 -10.79
CA GLN A 100 -19.15 -1.07 -9.79
C GLN A 100 -18.77 -0.55 -8.39
N PHE A 101 -17.49 -0.59 -8.03
CA PHE A 101 -16.96 -0.20 -6.73
C PHE A 101 -15.78 0.74 -6.87
N PRO A 102 -15.99 2.02 -7.28
CA PRO A 102 -14.91 2.98 -7.41
C PRO A 102 -14.25 3.27 -6.05
N VAL A 103 -12.94 3.33 -6.03
CA VAL A 103 -12.16 3.58 -4.82
C VAL A 103 -12.17 5.08 -4.48
N ALA A 104 -12.79 5.44 -3.36
CA ALA A 104 -12.72 6.81 -2.83
C ALA A 104 -11.54 7.01 -1.88
N ASN A 105 -11.24 5.98 -1.07
CA ASN A 105 -10.10 5.98 -0.16
C ASN A 105 -9.66 4.55 0.18
N TYR A 106 -8.48 4.38 0.73
CA TYR A 106 -7.98 3.09 1.17
C TYR A 106 -7.05 3.22 2.37
N THR A 107 -6.88 2.12 3.09
CA THR A 107 -5.89 1.96 4.14
C THR A 107 -5.14 0.65 3.91
N LEU A 108 -3.82 0.73 3.83
CA LEU A 108 -2.95 -0.44 3.81
C LEU A 108 -2.83 -0.98 5.24
N GLU A 109 -3.50 -2.09 5.54
CA GLU A 109 -3.56 -2.62 6.90
C GLU A 109 -2.31 -3.43 7.25
N TYR A 110 -1.94 -4.41 6.42
CA TYR A 110 -0.76 -5.22 6.65
C TYR A 110 -0.12 -5.73 5.36
N ILE A 111 1.14 -6.10 5.50
CA ILE A 111 1.92 -6.89 4.55
C ILE A 111 2.48 -8.08 5.31
N LYS A 112 2.11 -9.30 4.92
CA LYS A 112 2.60 -10.55 5.52
C LYS A 112 3.49 -11.28 4.55
N PHE A 113 4.73 -11.53 4.96
CA PHE A 113 5.71 -12.31 4.21
C PHE A 113 5.82 -13.70 4.79
N LYS A 114 5.42 -14.71 4.04
CA LYS A 114 5.47 -16.11 4.47
C LYS A 114 6.49 -16.92 3.67
N ASN A 115 6.46 -16.80 2.35
CA ASN A 115 7.42 -17.44 1.44
C ASN A 115 7.41 -16.72 0.08
N PRO A 116 8.30 -17.04 -0.87
CA PRO A 116 8.36 -16.33 -2.15
C PRO A 116 7.03 -16.28 -2.93
N ASN A 117 6.18 -17.29 -2.74
CA ASN A 117 4.96 -17.48 -3.53
C ASN A 117 3.65 -17.37 -2.72
N ASN A 118 3.73 -17.11 -1.40
CA ASN A 118 2.56 -17.07 -0.54
C ASN A 118 2.65 -15.92 0.46
N ASN A 119 2.67 -14.71 -0.05
CA ASN A 119 2.64 -13.49 0.74
C ASN A 119 1.28 -12.84 0.59
N GLU A 120 0.90 -12.00 1.52
CA GLU A 120 -0.40 -11.36 1.50
C GLU A 120 -0.32 -9.89 1.87
N ILE A 121 -1.04 -9.08 1.11
CA ILE A 121 -1.32 -7.68 1.45
C ILE A 121 -2.81 -7.54 1.65
N LYS A 122 -3.22 -6.83 2.68
CA LYS A 122 -4.61 -6.45 2.90
C LYS A 122 -4.75 -4.94 2.84
N CYS A 123 -5.65 -4.49 1.96
CA CYS A 123 -6.10 -3.10 1.89
C CYS A 123 -7.58 -3.03 2.28
N ARG A 124 -7.90 -2.13 3.18
CA ARG A 124 -9.30 -1.74 3.44
C ARG A 124 -9.65 -0.61 2.48
N ILE A 125 -10.76 -0.75 1.78
CA ILE A 125 -11.21 0.18 0.75
C ILE A 125 -12.52 0.80 1.18
N LEU A 126 -12.61 2.11 1.00
CA LEU A 126 -13.86 2.85 1.05
C LEU A 126 -14.25 3.22 -0.39
N THR A 127 -15.41 2.78 -0.82
CA THR A 127 -15.94 3.12 -2.14
C THR A 127 -16.65 4.46 -2.12
N SER A 128 -16.96 5.00 -3.30
CA SER A 128 -17.63 6.30 -3.44
C SER A 128 -19.04 6.34 -2.84
N ASP A 129 -19.69 5.18 -2.70
CA ASP A 129 -20.99 5.03 -2.04
C ASP A 129 -20.90 4.65 -0.55
N ASN A 130 -19.73 4.84 0.07
CA ASN A 130 -19.42 4.50 1.46
C ASN A 130 -19.45 3.00 1.82
N THR A 131 -19.38 2.11 0.84
CA THR A 131 -19.22 0.67 1.08
C THR A 131 -17.77 0.39 1.50
N LYS A 132 -17.60 -0.44 2.52
CA LYS A 132 -16.29 -0.89 3.00
C LYS A 132 -16.01 -2.28 2.46
N LEU A 133 -14.87 -2.44 1.79
CA LEU A 133 -14.40 -3.69 1.21
C LEU A 133 -12.99 -4.00 1.68
N ASN A 134 -12.61 -5.28 1.64
CA ASN A 134 -11.23 -5.70 1.82
C ASN A 134 -10.69 -6.24 0.49
N TRP A 135 -9.56 -5.72 0.06
CA TRP A 135 -8.85 -6.26 -1.09
C TRP A 135 -7.56 -6.93 -0.64
N TYR A 136 -7.30 -8.10 -1.21
CA TYR A 136 -6.13 -8.89 -0.91
C TYR A 136 -5.27 -9.02 -2.15
N PHE A 137 -3.96 -8.81 -1.97
CA PHE A 137 -2.96 -8.98 -3.01
C PHE A 137 -1.94 -10.04 -2.57
N LYS A 138 -1.28 -10.63 -3.54
CA LYS A 138 -0.22 -11.60 -3.36
C LYS A 138 1.06 -11.05 -3.98
N PRO A 139 1.94 -10.40 -3.20
CA PRO A 139 3.23 -9.99 -3.73
C PRO A 139 4.09 -11.23 -3.96
N VAL A 140 4.72 -11.29 -5.12
CA VAL A 140 5.58 -12.42 -5.54
C VAL A 140 6.96 -11.90 -5.85
N ARG A 141 7.99 -12.56 -5.32
CA ARG A 141 9.38 -12.29 -5.66
C ARG A 141 9.87 -13.32 -6.66
N TYR A 142 10.29 -12.85 -7.83
CA TYR A 142 10.89 -13.66 -8.87
C TYR A 142 12.22 -13.04 -9.29
N LEU A 143 13.30 -13.81 -9.23
CA LEU A 143 14.67 -13.35 -9.51
C LEU A 143 15.04 -12.02 -8.83
N GLY A 144 14.66 -11.89 -7.55
CA GLY A 144 14.93 -10.69 -6.74
C GLY A 144 14.01 -9.50 -7.00
N ARG A 145 13.06 -9.60 -7.93
CA ARG A 145 12.09 -8.54 -8.22
C ARG A 145 10.73 -8.87 -7.61
N TRP A 146 10.11 -7.86 -7.03
CA TRP A 146 8.76 -7.96 -6.53
C TRP A 146 7.74 -7.57 -7.60
N SER A 147 6.68 -8.34 -7.68
CA SER A 147 5.50 -8.08 -8.51
C SER A 147 4.26 -8.08 -7.64
N LEU A 148 3.32 -7.19 -7.95
CA LEU A 148 2.01 -7.17 -7.32
C LEU A 148 1.08 -8.08 -8.10
N CYS A 149 0.62 -9.17 -7.46
CA CYS A 149 -0.32 -10.10 -8.05
C CYS A 149 -1.65 -10.06 -7.31
N LEU A 150 -2.73 -10.41 -8.01
CA LEU A 150 -4.01 -10.70 -7.36
C LEU A 150 -3.88 -12.00 -6.57
N LYS A 151 -4.56 -12.03 -5.42
CA LYS A 151 -4.72 -13.28 -4.69
C LYS A 151 -5.77 -14.15 -5.40
N ASP A 152 -5.43 -15.39 -5.66
CA ASP A 152 -6.39 -16.35 -6.20
C ASP A 152 -7.53 -16.58 -5.20
N LYS A 153 -8.74 -16.79 -5.71
CA LYS A 153 -9.93 -17.01 -4.87
C LYS A 153 -9.83 -18.27 -3.99
N VAL A 154 -8.86 -19.12 -4.28
CA VAL A 154 -8.61 -20.40 -3.58
C VAL A 154 -7.58 -20.25 -2.44
N ASP A 155 -6.85 -19.13 -2.40
CA ASP A 155 -5.88 -18.89 -1.35
C ASP A 155 -6.61 -18.46 -0.06
N ASP A 156 -6.54 -19.28 0.99
CA ASP A 156 -7.04 -18.89 2.30
C ASP A 156 -6.25 -17.71 2.87
N PRO A 157 -6.89 -16.80 3.63
CA PRO A 157 -6.17 -15.76 4.37
C PRO A 157 -5.08 -16.38 5.22
N LEU A 158 -3.92 -15.76 5.27
CA LEU A 158 -2.88 -16.16 6.22
C LEU A 158 -3.33 -15.78 7.62
N GLU A 159 -3.45 -16.78 8.51
CA GLU A 159 -3.74 -16.58 9.92
C GLU A 159 -2.57 -15.93 10.67
#